data_c0728a55f17a80d38d74786679a19570
#
_entry.id   c0728a55f17a80d38d74786679a19570
#
_cell.length_a   1.000
_cell.length_b   1.000
_cell.length_c   1.000
_cell.angle_alpha   90.00
_cell.angle_beta   90.00
_cell.angle_gamma   90.00
#
_symmetry.space_group_name_H-M   'P 1'
#
loop_
_entity.id
_entity.type
_entity.pdbx_description
1 polymer ?
#
loop_
_entity_poly.entity_id
_entity_poly.type
_entity_poly.pdbx_seq_one_letter_code
_entity_poly.pdbx_strand_id
1 'polypeptide(L)'
;LGDVYKRQEPVLLQQPLLSRYDKHNREMKHVYGYMRGKKKKTEFERYAMQCFPNFYERAMQVRSQLSENLYYKEHSGQTKDVCHGEYNYHNLLLTKSGLATTNFEHAAPGVQLLDMAYFMRKVMEKNKWQVEKGVVLWNGYCEGAGCSKKELEFLITILSYPIKYWKLLNQYINSKKTWISNKSMEKLKAVCEQEESKDKFLQQMRTFTLGTSQKA
;
A
#
# COMPACT_ATOMS: atom_id res chain seq x y z
N LEU A 1 30.09 -13.74 -33.56
CA LEU A 1 29.28 -12.97 -32.60
C LEU A 1 27.99 -13.74 -32.32
N GLY A 2 28.04 -14.61 -31.31
CA GLY A 2 26.88 -15.36 -30.87
C GLY A 2 26.01 -14.47 -30.02
N ASP A 3 24.78 -14.17 -30.45
CA ASP A 3 23.76 -13.53 -29.70
C ASP A 3 23.42 -14.38 -28.48
N VAL A 4 23.89 -13.93 -27.33
CA VAL A 4 23.40 -14.42 -26.03
C VAL A 4 22.03 -13.80 -25.80
N TYR A 5 21.00 -14.31 -26.46
CA TYR A 5 19.62 -14.13 -25.99
C TYR A 5 19.53 -14.88 -24.68
N LYS A 6 19.77 -14.19 -23.56
CA LYS A 6 19.28 -14.65 -22.27
C LYS A 6 17.78 -14.83 -22.45
N ARG A 7 17.32 -16.08 -22.42
CA ARG A 7 15.89 -16.36 -22.22
C ARG A 7 15.46 -15.51 -21.06
N GLN A 8 14.61 -14.52 -21.33
CA GLN A 8 13.94 -13.80 -20.24
C GLN A 8 13.19 -14.87 -19.46
N GLU A 9 13.55 -15.04 -18.19
CA GLU A 9 12.75 -15.87 -17.30
C GLU A 9 11.31 -15.36 -17.37
N PRO A 10 10.31 -16.26 -17.36
CA PRO A 10 8.93 -15.84 -17.45
C PRO A 10 8.71 -14.82 -16.33
N VAL A 11 8.22 -13.63 -16.71
CA VAL A 11 7.89 -12.55 -15.79
C VAL A 11 7.07 -13.18 -14.67
N LEU A 12 7.64 -13.25 -13.47
CA LEU A 12 6.99 -13.83 -12.30
C LEU A 12 5.68 -13.05 -12.08
N LEU A 13 4.56 -13.68 -12.38
CA LEU A 13 3.25 -13.14 -12.07
C LEU A 13 3.27 -12.66 -10.63
N GLN A 14 2.97 -11.38 -10.41
CA GLN A 14 2.90 -10.87 -9.04
C GLN A 14 1.94 -11.74 -8.23
N GLN A 15 2.39 -12.17 -7.06
CA GLN A 15 1.51 -12.97 -6.18
C GLN A 15 0.17 -12.25 -6.01
N PRO A 16 -0.97 -12.97 -6.13
CA PRO A 16 -2.27 -12.37 -5.93
C PRO A 16 -2.33 -11.56 -4.64
N LEU A 17 -2.93 -10.38 -4.68
CA LEU A 17 -2.95 -9.44 -3.56
C LEU A 17 -3.54 -10.07 -2.28
N LEU A 18 -4.56 -10.91 -2.41
CA LEU A 18 -5.13 -11.68 -1.29
C LEU A 18 -4.08 -12.57 -0.63
N SER A 19 -3.30 -13.33 -1.41
CA SER A 19 -2.24 -14.19 -0.89
C SER A 19 -1.15 -13.38 -0.17
N ARG A 20 -0.82 -12.18 -0.69
CA ARG A 20 0.11 -11.26 -0.02
C ARG A 20 -0.45 -10.78 1.32
N TYR A 21 -1.74 -10.41 1.38
CA TYR A 21 -2.36 -9.96 2.63
C TYR A 21 -2.49 -11.12 3.64
N ASP A 22 -2.82 -12.32 3.18
CA ASP A 22 -2.80 -13.51 4.04
C ASP A 22 -1.42 -13.79 4.64
N LYS A 23 -0.36 -13.64 3.84
CA LYS A 23 1.03 -13.75 4.31
C LYS A 23 1.34 -12.66 5.34
N HIS A 24 1.06 -11.38 5.03
CA HIS A 24 1.33 -10.27 5.93
C HIS A 24 0.58 -10.41 7.26
N ASN A 25 -0.67 -10.87 7.23
CA ASN A 25 -1.48 -11.09 8.43
C ASN A 25 -0.89 -12.18 9.32
N ARG A 26 -0.42 -13.30 8.72
CA ARG A 26 0.30 -14.35 9.46
C ARG A 26 1.60 -13.84 10.06
N GLU A 27 2.38 -13.07 9.31
CA GLU A 27 3.63 -12.47 9.78
C GLU A 27 3.38 -11.50 10.95
N MET A 28 2.39 -10.62 10.87
CA MET A 28 2.02 -9.72 11.97
C MET A 28 1.66 -10.50 13.24
N LYS A 29 0.85 -11.55 13.11
CA LYS A 29 0.46 -12.41 14.24
C LYS A 29 1.66 -13.14 14.83
N HIS A 30 2.57 -13.63 13.98
CA HIS A 30 3.80 -14.28 14.41
C HIS A 30 4.70 -13.32 15.21
N VAL A 31 4.95 -12.11 14.70
CA VAL A 31 5.77 -11.09 15.38
C VAL A 31 5.15 -10.68 16.71
N TYR A 32 3.82 -10.49 16.75
CA TYR A 32 3.12 -10.22 17.99
C TYR A 32 3.31 -11.33 19.03
N GLY A 33 3.16 -12.61 18.62
CA GLY A 33 3.41 -13.78 19.50
C GLY A 33 4.83 -13.81 20.04
N TYR A 34 5.82 -13.54 19.18
CA TYR A 34 7.23 -13.43 19.57
C TYR A 34 7.43 -12.33 20.63
N MET A 35 6.94 -11.12 20.39
CA MET A 35 7.06 -10.02 21.36
C MET A 35 6.37 -10.34 22.68
N ARG A 36 5.18 -10.97 22.62
CA ARG A 36 4.42 -11.36 23.82
C ARG A 36 5.19 -12.35 24.70
N GLY A 37 5.91 -13.30 24.10
CA GLY A 37 6.69 -14.30 24.82
C GLY A 37 7.96 -13.77 25.53
N LYS A 38 8.43 -12.57 25.20
CA LYS A 38 9.64 -11.99 25.81
C LYS A 38 9.39 -11.58 27.25
N LYS A 39 10.33 -11.97 28.16
CA LYS A 39 10.28 -11.56 29.57
C LYS A 39 10.50 -10.05 29.74
N LYS A 40 11.50 -9.47 29.04
CA LYS A 40 11.76 -8.03 29.02
C LYS A 40 11.44 -7.48 27.63
N LYS A 41 10.60 -6.46 27.57
CA LYS A 41 10.16 -5.82 26.34
C LYS A 41 10.77 -4.42 26.22
N THR A 42 11.25 -4.10 25.02
CA THR A 42 11.69 -2.75 24.67
C THR A 42 10.50 -1.79 24.60
N GLU A 43 10.77 -0.49 24.52
CA GLU A 43 9.72 0.52 24.31
C GLU A 43 8.97 0.28 23.00
N PHE A 44 9.70 0.00 21.92
CA PHE A 44 9.12 -0.33 20.61
C PHE A 44 8.15 -1.52 20.70
N GLU A 45 8.55 -2.60 21.36
CA GLU A 45 7.71 -3.79 21.49
C GLU A 45 6.43 -3.52 22.28
N ARG A 46 6.53 -2.78 23.39
CA ARG A 46 5.35 -2.41 24.18
C ARG A 46 4.38 -1.57 23.36
N TYR A 47 4.89 -0.54 22.67
CA TYR A 47 4.07 0.34 21.86
C TYR A 47 3.46 -0.38 20.63
N ALA A 48 4.25 -1.20 19.94
CA ALA A 48 3.76 -2.02 18.83
C ALA A 48 2.66 -2.98 19.29
N MET A 49 2.83 -3.63 20.44
CA MET A 49 1.81 -4.55 21.00
C MET A 49 0.52 -3.80 21.40
N GLN A 50 0.63 -2.59 21.91
CA GLN A 50 -0.53 -1.75 22.24
C GLN A 50 -1.36 -1.42 21.00
N CYS A 51 -0.71 -1.09 19.88
CA CYS A 51 -1.38 -0.76 18.63
C CYS A 51 -1.88 -1.99 17.86
N PHE A 52 -1.32 -3.18 18.13
CA PHE A 52 -1.57 -4.39 17.36
C PHE A 52 -3.04 -4.77 17.18
N PRO A 53 -3.92 -4.75 18.20
CA PRO A 53 -5.31 -5.17 18.02
C PRO A 53 -6.01 -4.38 16.90
N ASN A 54 -5.89 -3.05 16.91
CA ASN A 54 -6.53 -2.17 15.94
C ASN A 54 -6.01 -2.41 14.52
N PHE A 55 -4.68 -2.50 14.35
CA PHE A 55 -4.08 -2.73 13.03
C PHE A 55 -4.36 -4.14 12.50
N TYR A 56 -4.36 -5.14 13.37
CA TYR A 56 -4.62 -6.51 12.96
C TYR A 56 -6.09 -6.71 12.58
N GLU A 57 -7.02 -6.17 13.35
CA GLU A 57 -8.45 -6.17 13.01
C GLU A 57 -8.69 -5.49 11.67
N ARG A 58 -8.14 -4.29 11.47
CA ARG A 58 -8.21 -3.58 10.18
C ARG A 58 -7.65 -4.41 9.03
N ALA A 59 -6.51 -5.06 9.23
CA ALA A 59 -5.91 -5.92 8.20
C ALA A 59 -6.82 -7.09 7.82
N MET A 60 -7.47 -7.71 8.80
CA MET A 60 -8.42 -8.80 8.58
C MET A 60 -9.68 -8.31 7.86
N GLN A 61 -10.24 -7.17 8.28
CA GLN A 61 -11.40 -6.54 7.63
C GLN A 61 -11.11 -6.18 6.17
N VAL A 62 -9.96 -5.54 5.91
CA VAL A 62 -9.57 -5.19 4.53
C VAL A 62 -9.35 -6.42 3.67
N ARG A 63 -8.76 -7.47 4.22
CA ARG A 63 -8.62 -8.75 3.50
C ARG A 63 -9.96 -9.33 3.11
N SER A 64 -10.95 -9.30 4.01
CA SER A 64 -12.31 -9.75 3.74
C SER A 64 -12.99 -8.87 2.68
N GLN A 65 -12.93 -7.54 2.84
CA GLN A 65 -13.48 -6.58 1.85
C GLN A 65 -12.86 -6.78 0.45
N LEU A 66 -11.56 -7.03 0.38
CA LEU A 66 -10.87 -7.26 -0.88
C LEU A 66 -11.37 -8.53 -1.57
N SER A 67 -11.67 -9.60 -0.82
CA SER A 67 -12.20 -10.83 -1.40
C SER A 67 -13.58 -10.65 -2.04
N GLU A 68 -14.35 -9.67 -1.59
CA GLU A 68 -15.67 -9.32 -2.11
C GLU A 68 -15.65 -8.16 -3.12
N ASN A 69 -14.51 -7.47 -3.26
CA ASN A 69 -14.40 -6.30 -4.12
C ASN A 69 -14.58 -6.66 -5.60
N LEU A 70 -15.56 -6.04 -6.26
CA LEU A 70 -15.94 -6.35 -7.64
C LEU A 70 -14.81 -6.03 -8.63
N TYR A 71 -14.17 -4.87 -8.50
CA TYR A 71 -13.06 -4.49 -9.37
C TYR A 71 -11.91 -5.48 -9.25
N TYR A 72 -11.57 -5.90 -8.03
CA TYR A 72 -10.52 -6.90 -7.82
C TYR A 72 -10.88 -8.27 -8.43
N LYS A 73 -12.13 -8.73 -8.28
CA LYS A 73 -12.60 -9.99 -8.87
C LYS A 73 -12.52 -9.97 -10.40
N GLU A 74 -12.87 -8.83 -11.02
CA GLU A 74 -12.86 -8.65 -12.47
C GLU A 74 -11.43 -8.60 -13.05
N HIS A 75 -10.44 -8.10 -12.30
CA HIS A 75 -9.09 -7.80 -12.83
C HIS A 75 -7.96 -8.68 -12.26
N SER A 76 -8.19 -9.44 -11.19
CA SER A 76 -7.12 -10.15 -10.47
C SER A 76 -6.55 -11.40 -11.16
N GLY A 77 -7.09 -11.84 -12.27
CA GLY A 77 -6.67 -13.09 -12.92
C GLY A 77 -6.31 -12.98 -14.40
N GLN A 78 -6.65 -11.88 -15.07
CA GLN A 78 -6.59 -11.78 -16.53
C GLN A 78 -6.15 -10.41 -17.06
N THR A 79 -5.39 -9.67 -16.27
CA THR A 79 -4.98 -8.35 -16.73
C THR A 79 -3.93 -8.44 -17.84
N LYS A 80 -4.15 -7.71 -18.94
CA LYS A 80 -3.17 -7.44 -19.99
C LYS A 80 -2.33 -6.20 -19.68
N ASP A 81 -2.69 -5.49 -18.61
CA ASP A 81 -2.02 -4.26 -18.22
C ASP A 81 -0.70 -4.54 -17.56
N VAL A 82 0.23 -3.63 -17.70
CA VAL A 82 1.54 -3.70 -17.07
C VAL A 82 1.60 -2.66 -15.96
N CYS A 83 1.93 -3.13 -14.75
CA CYS A 83 2.24 -2.28 -13.61
C CYS A 83 3.74 -1.96 -13.60
N HIS A 84 4.09 -0.78 -13.14
CA HIS A 84 5.46 -0.41 -12.83
C HIS A 84 6.02 -1.22 -11.64
N GLY A 85 5.16 -1.59 -10.69
CA GLY A 85 5.50 -2.37 -9.50
C GLY A 85 6.12 -1.57 -8.35
N GLU A 86 6.82 -0.48 -8.64
CA GLU A 86 7.38 0.47 -7.67
C GLU A 86 7.12 1.94 -8.04
N TYR A 87 5.92 2.26 -8.51
CA TYR A 87 5.55 3.62 -8.87
C TYR A 87 5.55 4.53 -7.62
N ASN A 88 6.55 5.39 -7.54
CA ASN A 88 6.70 6.34 -6.43
C ASN A 88 7.54 7.56 -6.87
N TYR A 89 7.51 8.63 -6.09
CA TYR A 89 8.16 9.90 -6.45
C TYR A 89 9.70 9.83 -6.60
N HIS A 90 10.37 8.79 -6.12
CA HIS A 90 11.81 8.59 -6.37
C HIS A 90 12.09 8.11 -7.80
N ASN A 91 11.10 7.47 -8.42
CA ASN A 91 11.18 6.97 -9.78
C ASN A 91 10.55 7.94 -10.80
N LEU A 92 10.26 9.18 -10.37
CA LEU A 92 9.75 10.25 -11.22
C LEU A 92 10.80 11.34 -11.35
N LEU A 93 11.16 11.67 -12.57
CA LEU A 93 12.15 12.71 -12.90
C LEU A 93 11.46 13.86 -13.61
N LEU A 94 11.64 15.08 -13.11
CA LEU A 94 11.24 16.27 -13.83
C LEU A 94 12.31 16.59 -14.88
N THR A 95 11.94 16.55 -16.14
CA THR A 95 12.81 16.84 -17.29
C THR A 95 12.37 18.12 -17.99
N LYS A 96 13.16 18.61 -18.93
CA LYS A 96 12.80 19.77 -19.77
C LYS A 96 11.53 19.51 -20.64
N SER A 97 11.27 18.25 -20.98
CA SER A 97 10.13 17.82 -21.79
C SER A 97 8.93 17.34 -20.97
N GLY A 98 8.98 17.42 -19.64
CA GLY A 98 7.92 16.98 -18.74
C GLY A 98 8.36 15.94 -17.73
N LEU A 99 7.43 15.16 -17.21
CA LEU A 99 7.67 14.13 -16.21
C LEU A 99 8.07 12.82 -16.89
N ALA A 100 9.20 12.23 -16.47
CA ALA A 100 9.65 10.92 -16.91
C ALA A 100 9.61 9.90 -15.77
N THR A 101 9.19 8.68 -16.08
CA THR A 101 9.22 7.54 -15.15
C THR A 101 10.43 6.65 -15.44
N THR A 102 11.11 6.18 -14.39
CA THR A 102 12.33 5.36 -14.47
C THR A 102 12.22 4.13 -13.59
N ASN A 103 13.18 3.20 -13.70
CA ASN A 103 13.30 2.03 -12.82
C ASN A 103 12.17 1.01 -12.97
N PHE A 104 12.04 0.44 -14.18
CA PHE A 104 11.03 -0.57 -14.51
C PHE A 104 11.44 -2.01 -14.15
N GLU A 105 12.40 -2.21 -13.26
CA GLU A 105 12.91 -3.54 -12.87
C GLU A 105 11.83 -4.45 -12.28
N HIS A 106 10.80 -3.86 -11.69
CA HIS A 106 9.68 -4.58 -11.09
C HIS A 106 8.40 -4.56 -11.95
N ALA A 107 8.53 -4.11 -13.20
CA ALA A 107 7.39 -4.06 -14.10
C ALA A 107 6.88 -5.48 -14.38
N ALA A 108 5.58 -5.68 -14.22
CA ALA A 108 4.94 -6.97 -14.39
C ALA A 108 3.45 -6.80 -14.75
N PRO A 109 2.84 -7.80 -15.40
CA PRO A 109 1.39 -7.82 -15.59
C PRO A 109 0.67 -7.67 -14.24
N GLY A 110 -0.31 -6.79 -14.18
CA GLY A 110 -1.01 -6.52 -12.91
C GLY A 110 -2.11 -5.46 -13.06
N VAL A 111 -2.76 -5.15 -11.94
CA VAL A 111 -3.82 -4.15 -11.85
C VAL A 111 -3.16 -2.77 -11.68
N GLN A 112 -3.15 -1.93 -12.73
CA GLN A 112 -2.47 -0.62 -12.73
C GLN A 112 -2.88 0.30 -11.57
N LEU A 113 -4.12 0.19 -11.11
CA LEU A 113 -4.59 0.96 -9.95
C LEU A 113 -3.81 0.65 -8.65
N LEU A 114 -3.06 -0.47 -8.59
CA LEU A 114 -2.14 -0.75 -7.48
C LEU A 114 -0.93 0.19 -7.48
N ASP A 115 -0.43 0.58 -8.66
CA ASP A 115 0.64 1.58 -8.74
C ASP A 115 0.16 2.94 -8.24
N MET A 116 -1.07 3.35 -8.63
CA MET A 116 -1.70 4.56 -8.12
C MET A 116 -1.90 4.49 -6.60
N ALA A 117 -2.40 3.38 -6.07
CA ALA A 117 -2.59 3.18 -4.63
C ALA A 117 -1.24 3.26 -3.88
N TYR A 118 -0.20 2.66 -4.44
CA TYR A 118 1.13 2.69 -3.86
C TYR A 118 1.72 4.10 -3.84
N PHE A 119 1.59 4.83 -4.95
CA PHE A 119 2.02 6.22 -5.08
C PHE A 119 1.27 7.14 -4.10
N MET A 120 -0.07 7.10 -4.16
CA MET A 120 -0.93 7.91 -3.29
C MET A 120 -0.60 7.67 -1.81
N ARG A 121 -0.51 6.41 -1.38
CA ARG A 121 -0.13 6.10 0.01
C ARG A 121 1.18 6.77 0.42
N LYS A 122 2.23 6.69 -0.42
CA LYS A 122 3.54 7.29 -0.14
C LYS A 122 3.47 8.81 0.01
N VAL A 123 2.68 9.46 -0.84
CA VAL A 123 2.45 10.91 -0.76
C VAL A 123 1.65 11.27 0.47
N MET A 124 0.56 10.54 0.74
CA MET A 124 -0.35 10.81 1.85
C MET A 124 0.31 10.59 3.21
N GLU A 125 1.13 9.53 3.38
CA GLU A 125 1.93 9.31 4.60
C GLU A 125 2.85 10.50 4.92
N LYS A 126 3.45 11.14 3.91
CA LYS A 126 4.29 12.35 4.09
C LYS A 126 3.48 13.61 4.40
N ASN A 127 2.26 13.67 3.92
CA ASN A 127 1.38 14.82 4.05
C ASN A 127 0.29 14.63 5.11
N LYS A 128 0.50 13.71 6.07
CA LYS A 128 -0.42 13.47 7.20
C LYS A 128 -1.87 13.28 6.76
N TRP A 129 -2.07 12.63 5.62
CA TRP A 129 -3.37 12.31 5.04
C TRP A 129 -4.29 13.52 4.79
N GLN A 130 -3.70 14.66 4.39
CA GLN A 130 -4.47 15.85 3.99
C GLN A 130 -5.37 15.53 2.79
N VAL A 131 -6.67 15.75 2.96
CA VAL A 131 -7.71 15.34 2.01
C VAL A 131 -7.52 15.98 0.65
N GLU A 132 -7.22 17.26 0.62
CA GLU A 132 -7.07 18.06 -0.60
C GLU A 132 -5.99 17.46 -1.52
N LYS A 133 -4.90 16.96 -0.94
CA LYS A 133 -3.82 16.32 -1.70
C LYS A 133 -4.26 14.99 -2.30
N GLY A 134 -5.02 14.19 -1.56
CA GLY A 134 -5.55 12.94 -2.06
C GLY A 134 -6.57 13.14 -3.18
N VAL A 135 -7.43 14.15 -3.07
CA VAL A 135 -8.39 14.54 -4.11
C VAL A 135 -7.68 14.96 -5.39
N VAL A 136 -6.63 15.81 -5.29
CA VAL A 136 -5.83 16.22 -6.46
C VAL A 136 -5.19 15.01 -7.14
N LEU A 137 -4.62 14.08 -6.37
CA LEU A 137 -4.00 12.87 -6.94
C LEU A 137 -5.04 11.99 -7.63
N TRP A 138 -6.21 11.81 -7.03
CA TRP A 138 -7.28 11.01 -7.62
C TRP A 138 -7.83 11.63 -8.89
N ASN A 139 -8.11 12.93 -8.88
CA ASN A 139 -8.60 13.64 -10.06
C ASN A 139 -7.60 13.58 -11.21
N GLY A 140 -6.32 13.83 -10.95
CA GLY A 140 -5.28 13.73 -11.99
C GLY A 140 -5.15 12.33 -12.58
N TYR A 141 -5.36 11.27 -11.78
CA TYR A 141 -5.42 9.91 -12.30
C TYR A 141 -6.66 9.70 -13.19
N CYS A 142 -7.81 10.21 -12.75
CA CYS A 142 -9.07 10.05 -13.48
C CYS A 142 -9.12 10.83 -14.81
N GLU A 143 -8.46 11.98 -14.91
CA GLU A 143 -8.34 12.75 -16.15
C GLU A 143 -7.66 11.94 -17.26
N GLY A 144 -6.69 11.10 -16.91
CA GLY A 144 -5.97 10.27 -17.88
C GLY A 144 -6.64 8.93 -18.19
N ALA A 145 -7.27 8.30 -17.21
CA ALA A 145 -7.74 6.91 -17.32
C ALA A 145 -9.28 6.79 -17.41
N GLY A 146 -10.01 7.82 -16.97
CA GLY A 146 -11.43 7.69 -16.62
C GLY A 146 -11.60 6.82 -15.38
N CYS A 147 -12.46 7.21 -14.44
CA CYS A 147 -12.60 6.47 -13.19
C CYS A 147 -14.04 6.07 -12.93
N SER A 148 -14.20 4.84 -12.45
CA SER A 148 -15.46 4.31 -11.99
C SER A 148 -15.56 4.30 -10.47
N LYS A 149 -16.77 4.17 -9.95
CA LYS A 149 -17.00 3.97 -8.52
C LYS A 149 -16.33 2.70 -7.99
N LYS A 150 -16.31 1.62 -8.80
CA LYS A 150 -15.64 0.35 -8.44
C LYS A 150 -14.13 0.54 -8.22
N GLU A 151 -13.48 1.35 -9.06
CA GLU A 151 -12.04 1.66 -8.94
C GLU A 151 -11.75 2.47 -7.68
N LEU A 152 -12.58 3.46 -7.37
CA LEU A 152 -12.42 4.21 -6.13
C LEU A 152 -12.62 3.34 -4.90
N GLU A 153 -13.63 2.47 -4.88
CA GLU A 153 -13.85 1.53 -3.78
C GLU A 153 -12.67 0.56 -3.60
N PHE A 154 -12.10 0.10 -4.71
CA PHE A 154 -10.89 -0.71 -4.69
C PHE A 154 -9.69 0.08 -4.13
N LEU A 155 -9.44 1.30 -4.63
CA LEU A 155 -8.38 2.19 -4.12
C LEU A 155 -8.51 2.41 -2.62
N ILE A 156 -9.71 2.75 -2.13
CA ILE A 156 -9.99 2.95 -0.70
C ILE A 156 -9.68 1.68 0.10
N THR A 157 -10.08 0.51 -0.42
CA THR A 157 -9.80 -0.78 0.20
C THR A 157 -8.30 -1.01 0.34
N ILE A 158 -7.52 -0.78 -0.72
CA ILE A 158 -6.05 -0.94 -0.70
C ILE A 158 -5.39 0.05 0.26
N LEU A 159 -5.80 1.31 0.24
CA LEU A 159 -5.25 2.35 1.14
C LEU A 159 -5.59 2.08 2.61
N SER A 160 -6.71 1.41 2.89
CA SER A 160 -7.11 1.04 4.26
C SER A 160 -6.18 0.01 4.88
N TYR A 161 -5.51 -0.84 4.09
CA TYR A 161 -4.62 -1.88 4.62
C TYR A 161 -3.43 -1.28 5.38
N PRO A 162 -3.08 -1.77 6.57
CA PRO A 162 -2.02 -1.21 7.43
C PRO A 162 -0.62 -1.67 7.01
N ILE A 163 -0.29 -1.52 5.73
CA ILE A 163 0.97 -2.00 5.14
C ILE A 163 2.21 -1.43 5.82
N LYS A 164 2.15 -0.18 6.33
CA LYS A 164 3.28 0.46 6.98
C LYS A 164 3.55 -0.16 8.35
N TYR A 165 2.50 -0.46 9.10
CA TYR A 165 2.60 -1.16 10.38
C TYR A 165 3.21 -2.56 10.19
N TRP A 166 2.69 -3.35 9.24
CA TRP A 166 3.28 -4.63 8.88
C TRP A 166 4.77 -4.51 8.53
N LYS A 167 5.15 -3.53 7.67
CA LYS A 167 6.56 -3.34 7.29
C LYS A 167 7.45 -3.08 8.50
N LEU A 168 7.00 -2.31 9.48
CA LEU A 168 7.77 -2.03 10.69
C LEU A 168 7.95 -3.28 11.55
N LEU A 169 6.89 -4.10 11.71
CA LEU A 169 6.98 -5.37 12.42
C LEU A 169 7.89 -6.36 11.70
N ASN A 170 7.78 -6.46 10.39
CA ASN A 170 8.62 -7.35 9.58
C ASN A 170 10.10 -6.91 9.60
N GLN A 171 10.36 -5.60 9.51
CA GLN A 171 11.71 -5.06 9.67
C GLN A 171 12.27 -5.36 11.07
N TYR A 172 11.45 -5.24 12.11
CA TYR A 172 11.84 -5.55 13.47
C TYR A 172 12.29 -7.00 13.63
N ILE A 173 11.48 -7.98 13.21
CA ILE A 173 11.78 -9.40 13.40
C ILE A 173 12.97 -9.85 12.57
N ASN A 174 13.17 -9.28 11.37
CA ASN A 174 14.26 -9.63 10.46
C ASN A 174 15.55 -8.84 10.72
N SER A 175 15.54 -7.86 11.62
CA SER A 175 16.76 -7.15 11.98
C SER A 175 17.63 -8.04 12.88
N LYS A 176 18.89 -8.30 12.44
CA LYS A 176 19.88 -9.00 13.25
C LYS A 176 20.42 -8.17 14.44
N LYS A 177 19.91 -6.95 14.61
CA LYS A 177 20.35 -6.01 15.64
C LYS A 177 19.49 -6.15 16.87
N THR A 178 20.12 -6.37 18.01
CA THR A 178 19.48 -6.31 19.34
C THR A 178 18.96 -4.91 19.70
N TRP A 179 19.34 -3.90 18.93
CA TRP A 179 19.00 -2.51 19.16
C TRP A 179 18.08 -1.96 18.03
N ILE A 180 16.94 -1.45 18.43
CA ILE A 180 15.98 -0.79 17.53
C ILE A 180 16.35 0.68 17.49
N SER A 181 16.50 1.23 16.27
CA SER A 181 16.84 2.64 16.10
C SER A 181 15.70 3.54 16.57
N ASN A 182 16.00 4.71 17.12
CA ASN A 182 15.03 5.76 17.44
C ASN A 182 14.14 6.07 16.23
N LYS A 183 14.72 6.06 15.03
CA LYS A 183 13.99 6.25 13.77
C LYS A 183 12.88 5.21 13.53
N SER A 184 13.04 3.97 14.00
CA SER A 184 11.99 2.94 13.89
C SER A 184 10.86 3.22 14.87
N MET A 185 11.17 3.71 16.07
CA MET A 185 10.18 4.10 17.06
C MET A 185 9.38 5.35 16.60
N GLU A 186 10.06 6.36 16.08
CA GLU A 186 9.42 7.55 15.50
C GLU A 186 8.46 7.19 14.37
N LYS A 187 8.88 6.28 13.47
CA LYS A 187 8.02 5.80 12.39
C LYS A 187 6.79 5.05 12.91
N LEU A 188 6.94 4.27 13.96
CA LEU A 188 5.82 3.53 14.55
C LEU A 188 4.83 4.50 15.20
N LYS A 189 5.31 5.47 15.98
CA LYS A 189 4.47 6.53 16.56
C LYS A 189 3.71 7.29 15.46
N ALA A 190 4.43 7.73 14.41
CA ALA A 190 3.80 8.45 13.30
C ALA A 190 2.72 7.63 12.58
N VAL A 191 2.88 6.32 12.44
CA VAL A 191 1.85 5.45 11.85
C VAL A 191 0.61 5.40 12.72
N CYS A 192 0.76 5.26 14.05
CA CYS A 192 -0.38 5.20 14.99
C CYS A 192 -1.09 6.56 15.09
N GLU A 193 -0.35 7.67 15.13
CA GLU A 193 -0.88 9.04 15.22
C GLU A 193 -1.65 9.46 13.96
N GLN A 194 -1.29 8.93 12.81
CA GLN A 194 -1.92 9.28 11.53
C GLN A 194 -3.19 8.48 11.22
N GLU A 195 -3.56 7.47 12.01
CA GLU A 195 -4.71 6.59 11.70
C GLU A 195 -6.03 7.38 11.66
N GLU A 196 -6.25 8.30 12.60
CA GLU A 196 -7.46 9.14 12.59
C GLU A 196 -7.56 10.01 11.34
N SER A 197 -6.46 10.66 10.95
CA SER A 197 -6.41 11.49 9.74
C SER A 197 -6.59 10.65 8.48
N LYS A 198 -6.03 9.45 8.46
CA LYS A 198 -6.23 8.48 7.39
C LYS A 198 -7.69 8.06 7.28
N ASP A 199 -8.35 7.76 8.39
CA ASP A 199 -9.77 7.37 8.39
C ASP A 199 -10.67 8.51 7.91
N LYS A 200 -10.43 9.74 8.34
CA LYS A 200 -11.14 10.92 7.84
C LYS A 200 -10.97 11.08 6.33
N PHE A 201 -9.74 10.95 5.83
CA PHE A 201 -9.45 10.99 4.40
C PHE A 201 -10.22 9.89 3.64
N LEU A 202 -10.14 8.64 4.06
CA LEU A 202 -10.81 7.52 3.39
C LEU A 202 -12.33 7.67 3.40
N GLN A 203 -12.90 8.20 4.49
CA GLN A 203 -14.32 8.50 4.58
C GLN A 203 -14.74 9.60 3.59
N GLN A 204 -13.97 10.67 3.50
CA GLN A 204 -14.26 11.76 2.57
C GLN A 204 -14.10 11.31 1.10
N MET A 205 -13.12 10.47 0.78
CA MET A 205 -13.01 9.89 -0.55
C MET A 205 -14.25 9.07 -0.96
N ARG A 206 -14.91 8.39 -0.04
CA ARG A 206 -16.18 7.68 -0.31
C ARG A 206 -17.33 8.62 -0.64
N THR A 207 -17.40 9.77 0.03
CA THR A 207 -18.49 10.75 -0.18
C THR A 207 -18.27 11.61 -1.42
N PHE A 208 -17.01 11.85 -1.79
CA PHE A 208 -16.64 12.70 -2.92
C PHE A 208 -17.17 12.18 -4.28
N THR A 209 -17.24 10.86 -4.46
CA THR A 209 -17.71 10.26 -5.73
C THR A 209 -19.20 10.42 -5.97
N LEU A 210 -19.98 10.68 -4.96
CA LEU A 210 -21.43 10.85 -5.10
C LEU A 210 -21.81 12.25 -5.63
N GLY A 211 -20.89 13.22 -5.58
CA GLY A 211 -21.12 14.60 -6.01
C GLY A 211 -20.74 14.93 -7.45
N THR A 212 -19.84 14.17 -8.08
CA THR A 212 -19.31 14.46 -9.43
C THR A 212 -20.08 13.80 -10.56
N SER A 213 -20.93 12.82 -10.28
CA SER A 213 -21.77 12.13 -11.30
C SER A 213 -23.03 12.88 -11.70
N GLN A 214 -23.28 14.11 -11.18
CA GLN A 214 -24.48 14.90 -11.53
C GLN A 214 -24.21 16.06 -12.51
N LYS A 215 -23.04 16.11 -13.13
CA LYS A 215 -22.76 17.08 -14.22
C LYS A 215 -22.17 16.35 -15.42
N ALA A 216 -22.99 15.69 -16.15
CA ALA A 216 -22.80 15.34 -17.56
C ALA A 216 -24.16 15.24 -18.22
#